data_7fcd9c95c73b570f478364e6493b5e90
#
_entry.id   7fcd9c95c73b570f478364e6493b5e90
#
_cell.length_a   1.000
_cell.length_b   1.000
_cell.length_c   1.000
_cell.angle_alpha   90.00
_cell.angle_beta   90.00
_cell.angle_gamma   90.00
#
_symmetry.space_group_name_H-M   'P 1'
#
loop_
_entity.id
_entity.type
_entity.pdbx_description
1 polymer ?
#
loop_
_entity_poly.entity_id
_entity_poly.type
_entity_poly.pdbx_seq_one_letter_code
_entity_poly.pdbx_strand_id
1 'polypeptide(L)'
;DVQPGVTIIVGPGTEVIAGEGKILTAGGIDCHIHFICPQQIEEALNSGITMMIGGGTGPATGTSATTCTPGPWHLARMFEAADAFPMNLAFSGKGNASQPKALIEMIEGGASSLKL
;
A
#
# COMPACT_ATOMS: atom_id res chain seq x y z
N ASP A 1 33.35 -3.29 -13.22
CA ASP A 1 33.29 -4.15 -14.41
C ASP A 1 31.84 -4.54 -14.71
N VAL A 2 31.47 -4.43 -15.98
CA VAL A 2 30.12 -4.80 -16.41
C VAL A 2 30.13 -6.24 -16.88
N GLN A 3 29.27 -7.08 -16.35
CA GLN A 3 29.13 -8.46 -16.79
C GLN A 3 28.45 -8.53 -18.16
N PRO A 4 28.72 -9.59 -18.98
CA PRO A 4 28.02 -9.78 -20.24
C PRO A 4 26.48 -9.75 -20.05
N GLY A 5 25.80 -8.94 -20.87
CA GLY A 5 24.35 -8.78 -20.80
C GLY A 5 23.85 -7.71 -19.81
N VAL A 6 24.71 -7.12 -19.00
CA VAL A 6 24.37 -5.98 -18.13
C VAL A 6 24.62 -4.69 -18.89
N THR A 7 23.59 -3.86 -19.02
CA THR A 7 23.64 -2.57 -19.75
C THR A 7 23.49 -1.35 -18.85
N ILE A 8 23.22 -1.56 -17.55
CA ILE A 8 23.07 -0.49 -16.57
C ILE A 8 24.46 0.00 -16.17
N ILE A 9 24.71 1.29 -16.34
CA ILE A 9 25.99 1.94 -16.02
C ILE A 9 25.93 2.50 -14.62
N VAL A 10 26.92 2.13 -13.78
CA VAL A 10 27.10 2.76 -12.47
C VAL A 10 27.73 4.15 -12.69
N GLY A 11 27.08 5.18 -12.16
CA GLY A 11 27.47 6.58 -12.35
C GLY A 11 27.29 7.42 -11.08
N PRO A 12 27.50 8.74 -11.15
CA PRO A 12 27.46 9.61 -9.96
C PRO A 12 26.10 9.64 -9.23
N GLY A 13 25.02 9.29 -9.94
CA GLY A 13 23.67 9.21 -9.36
C GLY A 13 23.27 7.83 -8.88
N THR A 14 24.19 6.86 -8.89
CA THR A 14 23.90 5.48 -8.47
C THR A 14 24.13 5.34 -6.98
N GLU A 15 23.07 4.97 -6.26
CA GLU A 15 23.17 4.61 -4.84
C GLU A 15 23.71 3.18 -4.68
N VAL A 16 24.59 2.98 -3.73
CA VAL A 16 25.20 1.69 -3.42
C VAL A 16 24.69 1.19 -2.07
N ILE A 17 24.10 0.01 -2.06
CA ILE A 17 23.60 -0.65 -0.85
C ILE A 17 24.44 -1.91 -0.60
N ALA A 18 25.06 -2.01 0.58
CA ALA A 18 25.88 -3.17 0.97
C ALA A 18 25.01 -4.42 1.17
N GLY A 19 25.36 -5.49 0.49
CA GLY A 19 24.58 -6.73 0.48
C GLY A 19 25.38 -7.98 0.89
N GLU A 20 26.59 -7.79 1.48
CA GLU A 20 27.45 -8.90 1.86
C GLU A 20 26.76 -9.84 2.86
N GLY A 21 26.79 -11.13 2.56
CA GLY A 21 26.16 -12.16 3.39
C GLY A 21 24.63 -12.14 3.38
N LYS A 22 24.01 -11.42 2.47
CA LYS A 22 22.55 -11.31 2.34
C LYS A 22 22.06 -11.84 1.00
N ILE A 23 20.82 -12.27 0.96
CA ILE A 23 20.10 -12.63 -0.28
C ILE A 23 19.11 -11.50 -0.59
N LEU A 24 19.21 -10.94 -1.79
CA LEU A 24 18.27 -9.95 -2.26
C LEU A 24 17.03 -10.64 -2.85
N THR A 25 15.87 -10.30 -2.32
CA THR A 25 14.57 -10.76 -2.84
C THR A 25 13.67 -9.58 -3.13
N ALA A 26 12.63 -9.80 -3.93
CA ALA A 26 11.54 -8.85 -4.02
C ALA A 26 10.85 -8.72 -2.65
N GLY A 27 10.38 -7.52 -2.30
CA GLY A 27 9.54 -7.31 -1.13
C GLY A 27 8.18 -8.00 -1.29
N GLY A 28 7.61 -8.43 -0.18
CA GLY A 28 6.28 -9.04 -0.18
C GLY A 28 5.18 -8.01 -0.48
N ILE A 29 4.11 -8.48 -1.11
CA ILE A 29 2.87 -7.73 -1.31
C ILE A 29 1.75 -8.45 -0.56
N ASP A 30 1.15 -7.80 0.43
CA ASP A 30 -0.04 -8.30 1.09
C ASP A 30 -1.28 -7.61 0.51
N CYS A 31 -2.14 -8.36 -0.16
CA CYS A 31 -3.34 -7.84 -0.82
C CYS A 31 -4.64 -8.15 -0.08
N HIS A 32 -4.57 -8.53 1.18
CA HIS A 32 -5.74 -8.75 2.04
C HIS A 32 -5.56 -8.08 3.40
N ILE A 33 -5.43 -6.76 3.40
CA ILE A 33 -5.21 -5.98 4.63
C ILE A 33 -6.53 -5.39 5.14
N HIS A 34 -6.68 -5.45 6.47
CA HIS A 34 -7.64 -4.66 7.23
C HIS A 34 -6.84 -3.59 7.99
N PHE A 35 -6.93 -2.36 7.54
CA PHE A 35 -6.21 -1.23 8.17
C PHE A 35 -6.89 -0.84 9.48
N ILE A 36 -6.42 -1.43 10.58
CA ILE A 36 -6.97 -1.26 11.92
C ILE A 36 -6.20 -0.19 12.71
N CYS A 37 -4.88 -0.27 12.69
CA CYS A 37 -4.03 0.66 13.41
C CYS A 37 -2.70 0.89 12.65
N PRO A 38 -2.04 2.06 12.83
CA PRO A 38 -0.81 2.39 12.11
C PRO A 38 0.38 1.47 12.40
N GLN A 39 0.45 0.90 13.61
CA GLN A 39 1.53 -0.02 14.02
C GLN A 39 1.63 -1.25 13.11
N GLN A 40 0.53 -1.67 12.54
CA GLN A 40 0.43 -2.77 11.59
C GLN A 40 1.35 -2.56 10.36
N ILE A 41 1.54 -1.32 9.93
CA ILE A 41 2.36 -0.97 8.78
C ILE A 41 3.85 -1.15 9.11
N GLU A 42 4.26 -0.74 10.29
CA GLU A 42 5.65 -0.92 10.77
C GLU A 42 6.00 -2.40 10.92
N GLU A 43 5.10 -3.19 11.50
CA GLU A 43 5.27 -4.64 11.64
C GLU A 43 5.37 -5.35 10.27
N ALA A 44 4.54 -4.95 9.31
CA ALA A 44 4.59 -5.47 7.96
C ALA A 44 5.93 -5.17 7.29
N LEU A 45 6.41 -3.93 7.39
CA LEU A 45 7.68 -3.50 6.82
C LEU A 45 8.85 -4.29 7.43
N ASN A 46 8.87 -4.45 8.76
CA ASN A 46 9.87 -5.25 9.47
C ASN A 46 9.84 -6.74 9.11
N SER A 47 8.72 -7.21 8.57
CA SER A 47 8.56 -8.59 8.10
C SER A 47 8.87 -8.77 6.60
N GLY A 48 9.35 -7.73 5.92
CA GLY A 48 9.71 -7.77 4.50
C GLY A 48 8.55 -7.50 3.54
N ILE A 49 7.41 -7.02 4.03
CA ILE A 49 6.32 -6.52 3.20
C ILE A 49 6.65 -5.09 2.75
N THR A 50 6.53 -4.82 1.46
CA THR A 50 6.81 -3.50 0.88
C THR A 50 5.59 -2.86 0.24
N MET A 51 4.48 -3.60 0.15
CA MET A 51 3.20 -3.09 -0.33
C MET A 51 2.05 -3.75 0.43
N MET A 52 1.08 -2.94 0.84
CA MET A 52 -0.15 -3.39 1.48
C MET A 52 -1.35 -2.87 0.69
N ILE A 53 -2.25 -3.78 0.33
CA ILE A 53 -3.50 -3.46 -0.37
C ILE A 53 -4.67 -3.92 0.50
N GLY A 54 -5.56 -3.03 0.82
CA GLY A 54 -6.73 -3.38 1.62
C GLY A 54 -7.62 -2.22 1.99
N GLY A 55 -8.54 -2.46 2.88
CA GLY A 55 -9.51 -1.45 3.34
C GLY A 55 -9.49 -1.26 4.85
N GLY A 56 -10.18 -0.27 5.29
CA GLY A 56 -10.26 0.16 6.67
C GLY A 56 -9.90 1.62 6.85
N THR A 57 -10.05 2.14 8.04
CA THR A 57 -9.86 3.57 8.33
C THR A 57 -8.94 3.83 9.52
N GLY A 58 -8.36 2.80 10.12
CA GLY A 58 -7.62 2.87 11.38
C GLY A 58 -6.51 3.93 11.39
N PRO A 59 -5.61 3.99 10.41
CA PRO A 59 -4.55 4.99 10.36
C PRO A 59 -5.02 6.46 10.29
N ALA A 60 -6.22 6.71 9.73
CA ALA A 60 -6.72 8.07 9.51
C ALA A 60 -7.74 8.51 10.57
N THR A 61 -8.80 7.73 10.75
CA THR A 61 -9.96 8.14 11.57
C THR A 61 -10.30 7.15 12.67
N GLY A 62 -9.37 6.28 13.03
CA GLY A 62 -9.64 5.14 13.90
C GLY A 62 -10.49 4.09 13.20
N THR A 63 -10.97 3.11 13.96
CA THR A 63 -11.65 1.93 13.42
C THR A 63 -13.12 2.21 13.11
N SER A 64 -13.41 3.23 12.31
CA SER A 64 -14.77 3.53 11.82
C SER A 64 -15.25 2.49 10.81
N ALA A 65 -14.32 1.93 10.02
CA ALA A 65 -14.51 0.76 9.20
C ALA A 65 -13.26 -0.11 9.26
N THR A 66 -13.43 -1.43 9.21
CA THR A 66 -12.34 -2.40 9.42
C THR A 66 -11.92 -3.11 8.14
N THR A 67 -12.82 -3.36 7.21
CA THR A 67 -12.58 -4.20 6.04
C THR A 67 -12.51 -3.45 4.72
N CYS A 68 -13.14 -2.29 4.64
CA CYS A 68 -13.15 -1.43 3.45
C CYS A 68 -12.93 0.02 3.86
N THR A 69 -12.54 0.86 2.90
CA THR A 69 -12.46 2.32 3.08
C THR A 69 -13.67 2.94 2.39
N PRO A 70 -14.76 3.25 3.13
CA PRO A 70 -16.06 3.53 2.52
C PRO A 70 -16.20 5.00 2.14
N GLY A 71 -16.25 5.25 0.86
CA GLY A 71 -16.53 6.56 0.30
C GLY A 71 -15.32 7.46 0.06
N PRO A 72 -15.47 8.44 -0.83
CA PRO A 72 -14.37 9.34 -1.24
C PRO A 72 -13.75 10.10 -0.08
N TRP A 73 -14.55 10.48 0.93
CA TRP A 73 -14.03 11.18 2.09
C TRP A 73 -13.05 10.32 2.90
N HIS A 74 -13.41 9.08 3.20
CA HIS A 74 -12.51 8.16 3.92
C HIS A 74 -11.27 7.80 3.10
N LEU A 75 -11.43 7.63 1.79
CA LEU A 75 -10.30 7.40 0.88
C LEU A 75 -9.32 8.58 0.94
N ALA A 76 -9.81 9.81 0.84
CA ALA A 76 -8.97 11.01 0.96
C ALA A 76 -8.23 11.06 2.31
N ARG A 77 -8.91 10.78 3.43
CA ARG A 77 -8.26 10.74 4.75
C ARG A 77 -7.19 9.65 4.85
N MET A 78 -7.44 8.48 4.25
CA MET A 78 -6.45 7.40 4.22
C MET A 78 -5.24 7.75 3.34
N PHE A 79 -5.42 8.42 2.22
CA PHE A 79 -4.30 8.91 1.40
C PHE A 79 -3.45 9.93 2.17
N GLU A 80 -4.06 10.85 2.88
CA GLU A 80 -3.32 11.81 3.71
C GLU A 80 -2.53 11.12 4.83
N ALA A 81 -3.13 10.13 5.49
CA ALA A 81 -2.45 9.35 6.51
C ALA A 81 -1.29 8.51 5.92
N ALA A 82 -1.42 8.05 4.68
CA ALA A 82 -0.41 7.24 3.99
C ALA A 82 0.93 7.96 3.83
N ASP A 83 0.93 9.27 3.70
CA ASP A 83 2.16 10.08 3.53
C ASP A 83 3.12 9.97 4.72
N ALA A 84 2.64 9.53 5.87
CA ALA A 84 3.45 9.33 7.07
C ALA A 84 4.26 8.03 7.07
N PHE A 85 4.01 7.10 6.13
CA PHE A 85 4.57 5.76 6.17
C PHE A 85 5.48 5.45 4.98
N PRO A 86 6.68 4.88 5.20
CA PRO A 86 7.58 4.47 4.13
C PRO A 86 7.16 3.11 3.53
N MET A 87 5.91 3.00 3.10
CA MET A 87 5.26 1.79 2.58
C MET A 87 4.42 2.14 1.36
N ASN A 88 4.39 1.25 0.37
CA ASN A 88 3.42 1.37 -0.71
C ASN A 88 2.04 0.96 -0.17
N LEU A 89 1.11 1.89 -0.13
CA LEU A 89 -0.24 1.67 0.38
C LEU A 89 -1.29 1.87 -0.71
N ALA A 90 -2.24 0.95 -0.79
CA ALA A 90 -3.36 1.01 -1.71
C ALA A 90 -4.66 0.67 -0.97
N PHE A 91 -5.71 1.46 -1.20
CA PHE A 91 -6.94 1.36 -0.42
C PHE A 91 -8.08 0.76 -1.23
N SER A 92 -8.76 -0.21 -0.59
CA SER A 92 -9.93 -0.89 -1.14
C SER A 92 -11.20 -0.18 -0.69
N GLY A 93 -11.96 0.32 -1.64
CA GLY A 93 -13.28 0.89 -1.39
C GLY A 93 -14.31 -0.17 -1.01
N LYS A 94 -15.48 0.25 -0.55
CA LYS A 94 -16.60 -0.66 -0.26
C LYS A 94 -17.17 -1.21 -1.56
N GLY A 95 -17.09 -2.53 -1.74
CA GLY A 95 -17.57 -3.25 -2.92
C GLY A 95 -19.05 -3.68 -2.85
N ASN A 96 -19.60 -3.79 -1.64
CA ASN A 96 -21.01 -4.11 -1.44
C ASN A 96 -21.87 -2.86 -1.59
N ALA A 97 -22.62 -2.75 -2.68
CA ALA A 97 -23.52 -1.65 -2.93
C ALA A 97 -24.77 -2.13 -3.67
N SER A 98 -25.91 -1.54 -3.34
CA SER A 98 -27.20 -1.83 -4.02
C SER A 98 -27.33 -1.14 -5.38
N GLN A 99 -26.49 -0.15 -5.66
CA GLN A 99 -26.51 0.62 -6.91
C GLN A 99 -25.09 0.77 -7.47
N PRO A 100 -24.90 0.61 -8.79
CA PRO A 100 -23.61 0.73 -9.43
C PRO A 100 -22.92 2.08 -9.21
N LYS A 101 -23.68 3.16 -9.06
CA LYS A 101 -23.16 4.50 -8.82
C LYS A 101 -22.24 4.56 -7.60
N ALA A 102 -22.57 3.85 -6.53
CA ALA A 102 -21.73 3.83 -5.32
C ALA A 102 -20.37 3.18 -5.59
N LEU A 103 -20.28 2.21 -6.48
CA LEU A 103 -19.00 1.59 -6.89
C LEU A 103 -18.18 2.56 -7.75
N ILE A 104 -18.83 3.30 -8.64
CA ILE A 104 -18.17 4.33 -9.46
C ILE A 104 -17.56 5.40 -8.54
N GLU A 105 -18.30 5.87 -7.55
CA GLU A 105 -17.83 6.85 -6.58
C GLU A 105 -16.56 6.36 -5.81
N MET A 106 -16.47 5.05 -5.51
CA MET A 106 -15.26 4.49 -4.89
C MET A 106 -14.05 4.61 -5.82
N ILE A 107 -14.22 4.22 -7.08
CA ILE A 107 -13.14 4.27 -8.08
C ILE A 107 -12.73 5.71 -8.36
N GLU A 108 -13.68 6.61 -8.58
CA GLU A 108 -13.41 8.04 -8.78
C GLU A 108 -12.75 8.69 -7.55
N GLY A 109 -13.06 8.20 -6.35
CA GLY A 109 -12.40 8.60 -5.10
C GLY A 109 -10.99 8.05 -4.92
N GLY A 110 -10.49 7.24 -5.86
CA GLY A 110 -9.13 6.71 -5.87
C GLY A 110 -8.98 5.30 -5.28
N ALA A 111 -10.08 4.56 -5.07
CA ALA A 111 -9.96 3.18 -4.63
C ALA A 111 -9.22 2.33 -5.67
N SER A 112 -8.19 1.61 -5.23
CA SER A 112 -7.40 0.71 -6.08
C SER A 112 -8.07 -0.64 -6.31
N SER A 113 -9.05 -0.98 -5.47
CA SER A 113 -9.83 -2.21 -5.53
C SER A 113 -11.15 -2.03 -4.78
N LEU A 114 -12.03 -3.01 -4.89
CA LEU A 114 -13.30 -3.05 -4.16
C LEU A 114 -13.31 -4.27 -3.24
N LYS A 115 -13.58 -4.05 -1.97
CA LYS A 115 -13.70 -5.12 -0.97
C LYS A 115 -15.15 -5.59 -0.90
N LEU A 116 -15.37 -6.87 -1.12
CA LEU A 116 -16.64 -7.57 -0.98
C LEU A 116 -16.76 -8.24 0.37
#